data_29013245a17129c0f753bdb8ed2f9dc7
#
_entry.id   29013245a17129c0f753bdb8ed2f9dc7
#
_cell.length_a   1.000
_cell.length_b   1.000
_cell.length_c   1.000
_cell.angle_alpha   90.00
_cell.angle_beta   90.00
_cell.angle_gamma   90.00
#
_symmetry.space_group_name_H-M   'P 1'
#
loop_
_entity.id
_entity.type
_entity.pdbx_description
1 polymer ?
#
loop_
_entity_poly.entity_id
_entity_poly.type
_entity_poly.pdbx_seq_one_letter_code
_entity_poly.pdbx_strand_id
1 'polypeptide(L)'
;VKKGKVFCKIKGDGPPLLLLHGYPQTHLMWHKTAPELSKSFTVVAADLRGYGNSLAPQSDSKHFNYSKREMASDMKQMMVKLGYPKFFVAGHDRGGRVAHRLARDHRKNVLALSVLDICPTLDMYELTTRDFAKAYFHWFFLIQPKWLPERMIMSDPRKWMKNCLDKWSGNHKFGKVEEGYLKCFMQPKRIHGSCED
;
A
#
# COMPACT_ATOMS: atom_id res chain seq x y z
N VAL A 1 -1.55 -4.30 -16.18
CA VAL A 1 -0.14 -3.87 -16.22
C VAL A 1 0.72 -4.93 -16.89
N LYS A 2 1.98 -4.63 -17.21
CA LYS A 2 2.86 -5.56 -17.97
C LYS A 2 3.06 -6.92 -17.28
N LYS A 3 3.11 -6.94 -15.95
CA LYS A 3 3.44 -8.14 -15.17
C LYS A 3 2.22 -8.82 -14.51
N GLY A 4 1.00 -8.41 -14.83
CA GLY A 4 -0.21 -9.02 -14.26
C GLY A 4 -1.38 -8.04 -14.15
N LYS A 5 -2.26 -8.26 -13.18
CA LYS A 5 -3.46 -7.44 -12.96
C LYS A 5 -3.32 -6.62 -11.68
N VAL A 6 -3.74 -5.36 -11.73
CA VAL A 6 -3.95 -4.50 -10.56
C VAL A 6 -5.45 -4.39 -10.35
N PHE A 7 -5.88 -4.67 -9.13
CA PHE A 7 -7.27 -4.49 -8.73
C PHE A 7 -7.53 -3.04 -8.30
N CYS A 8 -8.64 -2.47 -8.72
CA CYS A 8 -9.10 -1.17 -8.25
C CYS A 8 -10.62 -1.08 -8.22
N LYS A 9 -11.13 -0.16 -7.40
CA LYS A 9 -12.53 0.29 -7.40
C LYS A 9 -12.58 1.69 -7.96
N ILE A 10 -13.58 1.97 -8.80
CA ILE A 10 -13.74 3.28 -9.45
C ILE A 10 -15.14 3.82 -9.13
N LYS A 11 -15.22 5.11 -8.80
CA LYS A 11 -16.48 5.83 -8.58
C LYS A 11 -16.30 7.32 -8.84
N GLY A 12 -17.37 7.97 -9.34
CA GLY A 12 -17.40 9.39 -9.70
C GLY A 12 -17.04 9.63 -11.15
N ASP A 13 -17.18 10.89 -11.61
CA ASP A 13 -17.02 11.32 -12.99
C ASP A 13 -16.20 12.61 -13.17
N GLY A 14 -15.63 13.13 -12.09
CA GLY A 14 -14.75 14.30 -12.10
C GLY A 14 -13.28 13.99 -12.49
N PRO A 15 -12.35 14.93 -12.26
CA PRO A 15 -10.92 14.70 -12.50
C PRO A 15 -10.41 13.46 -11.79
N PRO A 16 -9.52 12.65 -12.41
CA PRO A 16 -9.08 11.38 -11.86
C PRO A 16 -8.16 11.54 -10.64
N LEU A 17 -8.52 10.85 -9.55
CA LEU A 17 -7.78 10.80 -8.28
C LEU A 17 -7.46 9.34 -7.93
N LEU A 18 -6.16 9.01 -7.92
CA LEU A 18 -5.65 7.72 -7.48
C LEU A 18 -5.45 7.71 -5.96
N LEU A 19 -6.03 6.73 -5.27
CA LEU A 19 -5.88 6.51 -3.83
C LEU A 19 -5.10 5.22 -3.55
N LEU A 20 -4.01 5.32 -2.78
CA LEU A 20 -3.09 4.21 -2.45
C LEU A 20 -3.06 3.95 -0.94
N HIS A 21 -3.32 2.71 -0.55
CA HIS A 21 -3.37 2.27 0.85
C HIS A 21 -1.99 1.97 1.43
N GLY A 22 -1.94 1.76 2.76
CA GLY A 22 -0.76 1.35 3.49
C GLY A 22 -0.79 -0.12 3.97
N TYR A 23 0.21 -0.48 4.76
CA TYR A 23 0.35 -1.78 5.40
C TYR A 23 -0.54 -1.88 6.65
N PRO A 24 -1.17 -3.00 6.96
CA PRO A 24 -1.37 -4.20 6.13
C PRO A 24 -2.74 -4.21 5.42
N GLN A 25 -3.17 -3.08 4.94
CA GLN A 25 -4.52 -2.80 4.46
C GLN A 25 -4.70 -3.12 2.96
N THR A 26 -5.82 -2.67 2.39
CA THR A 26 -6.18 -2.73 0.98
C THR A 26 -6.92 -1.45 0.58
N HIS A 27 -7.39 -1.35 -0.67
CA HIS A 27 -8.25 -0.24 -1.11
C HIS A 27 -9.42 0.06 -0.17
N LEU A 28 -9.83 -0.92 0.64
CA LEU A 28 -10.94 -0.77 1.61
C LEU A 28 -10.67 0.29 2.69
N MET A 29 -9.41 0.69 2.93
CA MET A 29 -9.14 1.77 3.90
C MET A 29 -9.83 3.08 3.54
N TRP A 30 -10.08 3.28 2.25
CA TRP A 30 -10.72 4.48 1.73
C TRP A 30 -12.25 4.48 1.78
N HIS A 31 -12.87 3.45 2.41
CA HIS A 31 -14.33 3.23 2.40
C HIS A 31 -15.15 4.41 2.94
N LYS A 32 -14.61 5.21 3.84
CA LYS A 32 -15.28 6.41 4.39
C LYS A 32 -15.03 7.66 3.55
N THR A 33 -13.81 7.82 3.03
CA THR A 33 -13.41 9.03 2.30
C THR A 33 -13.70 8.96 0.80
N ALA A 34 -13.57 7.80 0.18
CA ALA A 34 -13.80 7.64 -1.25
C ALA A 34 -15.23 8.04 -1.71
N PRO A 35 -16.32 7.75 -0.95
CA PRO A 35 -17.64 8.22 -1.31
C PRO A 35 -17.78 9.75 -1.37
N GLU A 36 -17.17 10.47 -0.42
CA GLU A 36 -17.19 11.94 -0.41
C GLU A 36 -16.35 12.51 -1.54
N LEU A 37 -15.13 12.01 -1.72
CA LEU A 37 -14.25 12.43 -2.81
C LEU A 37 -14.86 12.15 -4.19
N SER A 38 -15.66 11.08 -4.32
CA SER A 38 -16.31 10.73 -5.59
C SER A 38 -17.41 11.71 -6.03
N LYS A 39 -17.81 12.65 -5.19
CA LYS A 39 -18.70 13.75 -5.56
C LYS A 39 -18.02 14.79 -6.46
N SER A 40 -16.67 14.88 -6.38
CA SER A 40 -15.87 15.88 -7.11
C SER A 40 -14.79 15.27 -8.00
N PHE A 41 -14.47 13.99 -7.83
CA PHE A 41 -13.40 13.29 -8.53
C PHE A 41 -13.87 11.95 -9.08
N THR A 42 -13.22 11.49 -10.15
CA THR A 42 -13.21 10.07 -10.50
C THR A 42 -12.18 9.39 -9.59
N VAL A 43 -12.64 8.82 -8.48
CA VAL A 43 -11.78 8.13 -7.49
C VAL A 43 -11.42 6.75 -7.99
N VAL A 44 -10.13 6.44 -8.05
CA VAL A 44 -9.58 5.12 -8.35
C VAL A 44 -8.83 4.63 -7.12
N ALA A 45 -9.47 3.79 -6.29
CA ALA A 45 -8.85 3.19 -5.11
C ALA A 45 -8.26 1.83 -5.48
N ALA A 46 -6.94 1.70 -5.48
CA ALA A 46 -6.21 0.54 -5.96
C ALA A 46 -5.59 -0.29 -4.83
N ASP A 47 -5.51 -1.62 -5.05
CA ASP A 47 -4.65 -2.49 -4.24
C ASP A 47 -3.22 -2.45 -4.80
N LEU A 48 -2.25 -2.23 -3.92
CA LEU A 48 -0.84 -2.28 -4.29
C LEU A 48 -0.41 -3.71 -4.65
N ARG A 49 0.68 -3.83 -5.39
CA ARG A 49 1.36 -5.11 -5.66
C ARG A 49 1.65 -5.82 -4.33
N GLY A 50 1.34 -7.11 -4.25
CA GLY A 50 1.47 -7.90 -3.02
C GLY A 50 0.25 -7.85 -2.10
N TYR A 51 -0.70 -6.93 -2.33
CA TYR A 51 -1.85 -6.70 -1.46
C TYR A 51 -3.18 -6.99 -2.15
N GLY A 52 -4.21 -7.17 -1.33
CA GLY A 52 -5.59 -7.31 -1.77
C GLY A 52 -5.78 -8.33 -2.90
N ASN A 53 -6.39 -7.89 -3.98
CA ASN A 53 -6.64 -8.69 -5.18
C ASN A 53 -5.66 -8.40 -6.33
N SER A 54 -4.63 -7.60 -6.09
CA SER A 54 -3.61 -7.28 -7.09
C SER A 54 -2.59 -8.41 -7.27
N LEU A 55 -1.76 -8.29 -8.31
CA LEU A 55 -0.68 -9.25 -8.56
C LEU A 55 0.24 -9.37 -7.34
N ALA A 56 0.76 -10.57 -7.12
CA ALA A 56 1.76 -10.89 -6.09
C ALA A 56 2.80 -11.82 -6.71
N PRO A 57 3.77 -11.28 -7.45
CA PRO A 57 4.82 -12.08 -8.06
C PRO A 57 5.75 -12.67 -6.99
N GLN A 58 6.49 -13.71 -7.34
CA GLN A 58 7.60 -14.14 -6.51
C GLN A 58 8.69 -13.07 -6.48
N SER A 59 9.34 -12.91 -5.34
CA SER A 59 10.49 -12.01 -5.23
C SER A 59 11.71 -12.56 -5.99
N ASP A 60 12.55 -11.67 -6.45
CA ASP A 60 13.89 -11.98 -6.91
C ASP A 60 14.91 -11.75 -5.78
N SER A 61 16.14 -12.20 -5.97
CA SER A 61 17.21 -12.08 -4.96
C SER A 61 17.59 -10.63 -4.59
N LYS A 62 17.16 -9.66 -5.39
CA LYS A 62 17.40 -8.22 -5.17
C LYS A 62 16.14 -7.49 -4.71
N HIS A 63 15.05 -8.19 -4.45
CA HIS A 63 13.74 -7.64 -4.06
C HIS A 63 13.17 -6.59 -5.04
N PHE A 64 13.72 -6.56 -6.28
CA PHE A 64 13.40 -5.52 -7.28
C PHE A 64 11.93 -5.53 -7.66
N ASN A 65 11.32 -6.72 -7.72
CA ASN A 65 9.91 -6.89 -8.06
C ASN A 65 8.96 -6.13 -7.13
N TYR A 66 9.36 -5.84 -5.90
CA TYR A 66 8.56 -5.11 -4.90
C TYR A 66 9.07 -3.70 -4.62
N SER A 67 10.05 -3.23 -5.41
CA SER A 67 10.54 -1.85 -5.28
C SER A 67 9.43 -0.83 -5.52
N LYS A 68 9.48 0.29 -4.80
CA LYS A 68 8.53 1.40 -4.99
C LYS A 68 8.51 1.93 -6.43
N ARG A 69 9.59 1.74 -7.19
CA ARG A 69 9.68 2.04 -8.62
C ARG A 69 8.78 1.14 -9.45
N GLU A 70 8.83 -0.18 -9.23
CA GLU A 70 7.97 -1.13 -9.93
C GLU A 70 6.49 -0.93 -9.57
N MET A 71 6.20 -0.70 -8.29
CA MET A 71 4.84 -0.42 -7.83
C MET A 71 4.30 0.89 -8.42
N ALA A 72 5.10 1.94 -8.48
CA ALA A 72 4.75 3.20 -9.13
C ALA A 72 4.48 3.02 -10.64
N SER A 73 5.30 2.21 -11.31
CA SER A 73 5.09 1.86 -12.72
C SER A 73 3.77 1.12 -12.94
N ASP A 74 3.38 0.21 -12.03
CA ASP A 74 2.06 -0.46 -12.08
C ASP A 74 0.92 0.55 -12.01
N MET A 75 0.99 1.48 -11.07
CA MET A 75 -0.05 2.50 -10.88
C MET A 75 -0.18 3.40 -12.10
N LYS A 76 0.95 3.87 -12.64
CA LYS A 76 0.96 4.66 -13.88
C LYS A 76 0.35 3.89 -15.04
N GLN A 77 0.76 2.63 -15.26
CA GLN A 77 0.24 1.80 -16.35
C GLN A 77 -1.26 1.55 -16.20
N MET A 78 -1.73 1.30 -14.98
CA MET A 78 -3.16 1.12 -14.68
C MET A 78 -3.95 2.39 -15.03
N MET A 79 -3.53 3.56 -14.53
CA MET A 79 -4.22 4.82 -14.80
C MET A 79 -4.28 5.16 -16.29
N VAL A 80 -3.18 4.98 -17.02
CA VAL A 80 -3.16 5.19 -18.48
C VAL A 80 -4.10 4.24 -19.21
N LYS A 81 -4.15 2.95 -18.81
CA LYS A 81 -5.06 1.97 -19.41
C LYS A 81 -6.53 2.24 -19.10
N LEU A 82 -6.83 2.91 -17.99
CA LEU A 82 -8.18 3.36 -17.63
C LEU A 82 -8.59 4.65 -18.38
N GLY A 83 -7.72 5.20 -19.23
CA GLY A 83 -7.98 6.44 -19.95
C GLY A 83 -7.59 7.72 -19.19
N TYR A 84 -6.85 7.59 -18.07
CA TYR A 84 -6.42 8.70 -17.23
C TYR A 84 -4.90 8.94 -17.33
N PRO A 85 -4.39 9.54 -18.42
CA PRO A 85 -2.95 9.78 -18.60
C PRO A 85 -2.39 10.85 -17.64
N LYS A 86 -3.25 11.72 -17.10
CA LYS A 86 -2.93 12.72 -16.08
C LYS A 86 -3.89 12.59 -14.92
N PHE A 87 -3.41 12.57 -13.69
CA PHE A 87 -4.23 12.32 -12.49
C PHE A 87 -3.61 12.93 -11.23
N PHE A 88 -4.46 13.15 -10.25
CA PHE A 88 -4.06 13.43 -8.86
C PHE A 88 -3.74 12.11 -8.16
N VAL A 89 -2.84 12.13 -7.17
CA VAL A 89 -2.55 10.94 -6.37
C VAL A 89 -2.46 11.29 -4.89
N ALA A 90 -3.10 10.49 -4.06
CA ALA A 90 -2.96 10.51 -2.61
C ALA A 90 -2.59 9.11 -2.12
N GLY A 91 -1.63 9.04 -1.20
CA GLY A 91 -1.17 7.78 -0.64
C GLY A 91 -0.86 7.88 0.85
N HIS A 92 -1.22 6.84 1.57
CA HIS A 92 -0.96 6.68 2.99
C HIS A 92 0.08 5.60 3.24
N ASP A 93 1.00 5.81 4.19
CA ASP A 93 2.05 4.86 4.59
C ASP A 93 2.83 4.33 3.37
N ARG A 94 2.87 3.03 3.11
CA ARG A 94 3.53 2.43 1.93
C ARG A 94 2.96 2.98 0.61
N GLY A 95 1.67 3.22 0.55
CA GLY A 95 1.03 3.88 -0.59
C GLY A 95 1.53 5.32 -0.80
N GLY A 96 1.83 6.04 0.26
CA GLY A 96 2.45 7.36 0.20
C GLY A 96 3.86 7.30 -0.41
N ARG A 97 4.63 6.27 -0.07
CA ARG A 97 5.98 6.04 -0.66
C ARG A 97 5.91 5.70 -2.15
N VAL A 98 4.91 4.89 -2.53
CA VAL A 98 4.63 4.60 -3.95
C VAL A 98 4.18 5.86 -4.68
N ALA A 99 3.28 6.67 -4.08
CA ALA A 99 2.81 7.93 -4.65
C ALA A 99 3.94 8.95 -4.84
N HIS A 100 4.82 9.08 -3.85
CA HIS A 100 6.01 9.92 -3.94
C HIS A 100 6.93 9.45 -5.10
N ARG A 101 7.19 8.13 -5.18
CA ARG A 101 8.00 7.58 -6.27
C ARG A 101 7.34 7.78 -7.64
N LEU A 102 6.03 7.62 -7.72
CA LEU A 102 5.23 7.86 -8.92
C LEU A 102 5.36 9.31 -9.40
N ALA A 103 5.24 10.28 -8.50
CA ALA A 103 5.38 11.69 -8.81
C ALA A 103 6.79 12.05 -9.31
N ARG A 104 7.82 11.42 -8.75
CA ARG A 104 9.22 11.63 -9.18
C ARG A 104 9.50 11.04 -10.56
N ASP A 105 9.14 9.77 -10.77
CA ASP A 105 9.50 9.04 -12.00
C ASP A 105 8.56 9.35 -13.16
N HIS A 106 7.34 9.81 -12.89
CA HIS A 106 6.29 10.04 -13.88
C HIS A 106 5.65 11.43 -13.75
N ARG A 107 6.49 12.45 -13.58
CA ARG A 107 6.06 13.84 -13.34
C ARG A 107 5.03 14.36 -14.36
N LYS A 108 5.12 13.91 -15.62
CA LYS A 108 4.17 14.31 -16.68
C LYS A 108 2.75 13.75 -16.49
N ASN A 109 2.61 12.71 -15.69
CA ASN A 109 1.33 12.05 -15.42
C ASN A 109 0.67 12.51 -14.10
N VAL A 110 1.45 13.01 -13.12
CA VAL A 110 0.96 13.41 -11.81
C VAL A 110 0.71 14.91 -11.77
N LEU A 111 -0.57 15.30 -11.58
CA LEU A 111 -1.00 16.70 -11.48
C LEU A 111 -0.68 17.30 -10.12
N ALA A 112 -0.97 16.56 -9.04
CA ALA A 112 -0.58 16.90 -7.67
C ALA A 112 -0.45 15.63 -6.83
N LEU A 113 0.34 15.72 -5.76
CA LEU A 113 0.64 14.65 -4.82
C LEU A 113 0.20 15.05 -3.41
N SER A 114 -0.51 14.14 -2.73
CA SER A 114 -0.73 14.17 -1.29
C SER A 114 -0.12 12.93 -0.65
N VAL A 115 0.65 13.10 0.41
CA VAL A 115 1.20 12.01 1.22
C VAL A 115 0.69 12.14 2.65
N LEU A 116 0.28 11.02 3.22
CA LEU A 116 -0.37 10.94 4.51
C LEU A 116 0.46 10.04 5.42
N ASP A 117 0.83 10.57 6.58
CA ASP A 117 1.49 9.86 7.68
C ASP A 117 2.75 9.11 7.25
N ILE A 118 3.67 9.79 6.57
CA ILE A 118 4.98 9.25 6.18
C ILE A 118 6.10 10.29 6.29
N CYS A 119 7.31 9.77 6.54
CA CYS A 119 8.58 10.47 6.36
C CYS A 119 9.42 9.76 5.28
N PRO A 120 10.47 10.38 4.73
CA PRO A 120 11.39 9.71 3.82
C PRO A 120 11.98 8.45 4.45
N THR A 121 12.05 7.35 3.66
CA THR A 121 12.48 6.04 4.18
C THR A 121 13.91 6.07 4.73
N LEU A 122 14.81 6.76 4.01
CA LEU A 122 16.22 6.87 4.41
C LEU A 122 16.34 7.55 5.77
N ASP A 123 15.69 8.70 5.93
CA ASP A 123 15.72 9.47 7.19
C ASP A 123 15.19 8.64 8.37
N MET A 124 14.14 7.84 8.15
CA MET A 124 13.59 6.97 9.20
C MET A 124 14.58 5.91 9.67
N TYR A 125 15.39 5.35 8.77
CA TYR A 125 16.43 4.38 9.15
C TYR A 125 17.67 5.07 9.76
N GLU A 126 18.16 6.15 9.17
CA GLU A 126 19.36 6.87 9.62
C GLU A 126 19.17 7.57 10.98
N LEU A 127 17.95 8.06 11.25
CA LEU A 127 17.61 8.75 12.49
C LEU A 127 16.96 7.82 13.53
N THR A 128 17.11 6.51 13.39
CA THR A 128 16.50 5.53 14.28
C THR A 128 17.05 5.65 15.69
N THR A 129 16.13 5.83 16.65
CA THR A 129 16.40 5.74 18.08
C THR A 129 15.86 4.42 18.64
N ARG A 130 16.27 4.07 19.89
CA ARG A 130 15.70 2.92 20.60
C ARG A 130 14.17 2.99 20.70
N ASP A 131 13.62 4.17 20.98
CA ASP A 131 12.18 4.34 21.17
C ASP A 131 11.43 4.26 19.84
N PHE A 132 12.02 4.77 18.75
CA PHE A 132 11.51 4.56 17.40
C PHE A 132 11.53 3.07 17.03
N ALA A 133 12.65 2.37 17.25
CA ALA A 133 12.75 0.94 16.96
C ALA A 133 11.73 0.10 17.73
N LYS A 134 11.42 0.45 18.99
CA LYS A 134 10.35 -0.18 19.78
C LYS A 134 8.96 0.08 19.23
N ALA A 135 8.67 1.33 18.85
CA ALA A 135 7.37 1.73 18.30
C ALA A 135 7.12 1.14 16.91
N TYR A 136 8.14 1.16 16.06
CA TYR A 136 8.13 0.71 14.67
C TYR A 136 8.89 -0.60 14.45
N PHE A 137 8.91 -1.51 15.43
CA PHE A 137 9.66 -2.77 15.35
C PHE A 137 9.38 -3.57 14.08
N HIS A 138 8.17 -3.50 13.55
CA HIS A 138 7.75 -4.18 12.34
C HIS A 138 8.57 -3.77 11.09
N TRP A 139 9.11 -2.56 11.04
CA TRP A 139 10.01 -2.11 9.98
C TRP A 139 11.30 -2.92 9.94
N PHE A 140 11.87 -3.18 11.12
CA PHE A 140 13.10 -3.94 11.28
C PHE A 140 12.85 -5.46 11.22
N PHE A 141 11.67 -5.89 11.60
CA PHE A 141 11.24 -7.28 11.53
C PHE A 141 10.95 -7.74 10.10
N LEU A 142 10.18 -6.96 9.33
CA LEU A 142 9.75 -7.34 7.98
C LEU A 142 10.89 -7.41 6.97
N ILE A 143 12.00 -6.69 7.19
CA ILE A 143 13.19 -6.70 6.34
C ILE A 143 14.19 -7.82 6.71
N GLN A 144 13.86 -8.70 7.66
CA GLN A 144 14.74 -9.80 8.01
C GLN A 144 14.82 -10.83 6.87
N PRO A 145 15.89 -11.69 6.86
CA PRO A 145 16.05 -12.67 5.79
C PRO A 145 14.79 -13.52 5.58
N LYS A 146 14.47 -13.73 4.33
CA LYS A 146 13.42 -14.61 3.86
C LYS A 146 13.60 -15.99 4.51
N TRP A 147 12.68 -16.46 5.00
CA TRP A 147 11.37 -16.76 5.44
C TRP A 147 11.11 -16.47 6.93
N LEU A 148 11.98 -15.77 7.60
CA LEU A 148 11.81 -15.52 9.03
C LEU A 148 10.52 -14.76 9.33
N PRO A 149 10.28 -13.53 8.77
CA PRO A 149 9.07 -12.80 9.05
C PRO A 149 7.82 -13.54 8.53
N GLU A 150 7.89 -14.14 7.34
CA GLU A 150 6.75 -14.84 6.76
C GLU A 150 6.30 -16.02 7.64
N ARG A 151 7.22 -16.86 8.13
CA ARG A 151 6.87 -18.00 8.99
C ARG A 151 6.28 -17.55 10.31
N MET A 152 6.84 -16.51 10.92
CA MET A 152 6.34 -15.98 12.18
C MET A 152 4.94 -15.37 12.02
N ILE A 153 4.70 -14.62 10.94
CA ILE A 153 3.38 -14.05 10.65
C ILE A 153 2.37 -15.17 10.29
N MET A 154 2.79 -16.16 9.48
CA MET A 154 1.94 -17.28 9.09
C MET A 154 1.54 -18.20 10.25
N SER A 155 2.25 -18.19 11.38
CA SER A 155 1.85 -18.95 12.56
C SER A 155 0.52 -18.45 13.15
N ASP A 156 0.25 -17.14 13.10
CA ASP A 156 -1.04 -16.54 13.46
C ASP A 156 -1.23 -15.19 12.73
N PRO A 157 -1.61 -15.21 11.45
CA PRO A 157 -1.74 -13.98 10.66
C PRO A 157 -2.90 -13.11 11.12
N ARG A 158 -3.95 -13.69 11.74
CA ARG A 158 -5.08 -12.94 12.29
C ARG A 158 -4.62 -12.10 13.48
N LYS A 159 -3.92 -12.72 14.42
CA LYS A 159 -3.38 -12.04 15.60
C LYS A 159 -2.35 -10.97 15.23
N TRP A 160 -1.48 -11.27 14.27
CA TRP A 160 -0.53 -10.30 13.74
C TRP A 160 -1.22 -9.05 13.20
N MET A 161 -2.15 -9.22 12.25
CA MET A 161 -2.88 -8.08 11.65
C MET A 161 -3.68 -7.31 12.70
N LYS A 162 -4.40 -8.02 13.57
CA LYS A 162 -5.17 -7.39 14.63
C LYS A 162 -4.28 -6.55 15.55
N ASN A 163 -3.11 -7.05 15.94
CA ASN A 163 -2.16 -6.30 16.75
C ASN A 163 -1.66 -5.03 16.04
N CYS A 164 -1.38 -5.11 14.72
CA CYS A 164 -1.01 -3.93 13.93
C CYS A 164 -2.14 -2.89 13.92
N LEU A 165 -3.36 -3.32 13.59
CA LEU A 165 -4.51 -2.43 13.48
C LEU A 165 -4.85 -1.79 14.84
N ASP A 166 -4.95 -2.57 15.91
CA ASP A 166 -5.26 -2.08 17.26
C ASP A 166 -4.21 -1.06 17.75
N LYS A 167 -2.93 -1.35 17.51
CA LYS A 167 -1.84 -0.47 17.93
C LYS A 167 -1.84 0.88 17.20
N TRP A 168 -2.22 0.91 15.92
CA TRP A 168 -2.10 2.09 15.08
C TRP A 168 -3.40 2.85 14.85
N SER A 169 -4.53 2.34 15.30
CA SER A 169 -5.84 2.96 15.11
C SER A 169 -6.25 3.93 16.21
N GLY A 170 -5.46 4.04 17.27
CA GLY A 170 -5.93 4.69 18.49
C GLY A 170 -7.17 3.97 19.04
N ASN A 171 -8.27 4.70 19.18
CA ASN A 171 -9.54 4.11 19.65
C ASN A 171 -10.50 3.71 18.51
N HIS A 172 -10.05 3.73 17.27
CA HIS A 172 -10.91 3.44 16.12
C HIS A 172 -11.16 1.92 15.99
N LYS A 173 -12.43 1.55 15.80
CA LYS A 173 -12.83 0.17 15.47
C LYS A 173 -13.10 0.06 13.97
N PHE A 174 -12.44 -0.87 13.30
CA PHE A 174 -12.55 -1.05 11.85
C PHE A 174 -13.86 -1.74 11.42
N GLY A 175 -14.51 -2.50 12.32
CA GLY A 175 -15.75 -3.20 11.99
C GLY A 175 -15.60 -4.19 10.83
N LYS A 176 -16.58 -4.21 9.94
CA LYS A 176 -16.59 -5.15 8.77
C LYS A 176 -15.40 -5.01 7.83
N VAL A 177 -14.71 -3.86 7.81
CA VAL A 177 -13.56 -3.62 6.93
C VAL A 177 -12.34 -4.44 7.38
N GLU A 178 -12.20 -4.69 8.68
CA GLU A 178 -11.15 -5.55 9.23
C GLU A 178 -11.18 -6.96 8.65
N GLU A 179 -12.36 -7.58 8.55
CA GLU A 179 -12.51 -8.89 7.93
C GLU A 179 -12.14 -8.88 6.44
N GLY A 180 -12.40 -7.77 5.75
CA GLY A 180 -11.96 -7.57 4.36
C GLY A 180 -10.43 -7.57 4.22
N TYR A 181 -9.73 -6.91 5.14
CA TYR A 181 -8.27 -6.94 5.19
C TYR A 181 -7.75 -8.35 5.50
N LEU A 182 -8.28 -8.98 6.54
CA LEU A 182 -7.89 -10.32 6.99
C LEU A 182 -8.04 -11.35 5.88
N LYS A 183 -9.19 -11.39 5.21
CA LYS A 183 -9.46 -12.33 4.10
C LYS A 183 -8.36 -12.29 3.04
N CYS A 184 -7.84 -11.11 2.75
CA CYS A 184 -6.74 -10.97 1.80
C CYS A 184 -5.39 -11.34 2.44
N PHE A 185 -5.07 -10.77 3.59
CA PHE A 185 -3.77 -10.89 4.24
C PHE A 185 -3.41 -12.32 4.63
N MET A 186 -4.37 -13.14 5.05
CA MET A 186 -4.14 -14.54 5.45
C MET A 186 -3.60 -15.45 4.33
N GLN A 187 -3.54 -15.00 3.09
CA GLN A 187 -2.95 -15.76 2.00
C GLN A 187 -1.42 -15.68 2.05
N PRO A 188 -0.67 -16.82 2.04
CA PRO A 188 0.80 -16.80 2.16
C PRO A 188 1.50 -15.86 1.18
N LYS A 189 1.02 -15.78 -0.07
CA LYS A 189 1.57 -14.86 -1.09
C LYS A 189 1.39 -13.38 -0.74
N ARG A 190 0.39 -13.02 0.10
CA ARG A 190 0.15 -11.64 0.54
C ARG A 190 1.05 -11.28 1.71
N ILE A 191 1.23 -12.24 2.63
CA ILE A 191 2.21 -12.09 3.71
C ILE A 191 3.60 -11.92 3.11
N HIS A 192 4.00 -12.79 2.19
CA HIS A 192 5.27 -12.67 1.48
C HIS A 192 5.41 -11.30 0.77
N GLY A 193 4.43 -10.90 -0.05
CA GLY A 193 4.46 -9.61 -0.73
C GLY A 193 4.56 -8.42 0.23
N SER A 194 3.99 -8.52 1.43
CA SER A 194 4.07 -7.47 2.44
C SER A 194 5.42 -7.43 3.18
N CYS A 195 6.19 -8.51 3.17
CA CYS A 195 7.56 -8.53 3.67
C CYS A 195 8.57 -7.99 2.64
N GLU A 196 8.27 -8.19 1.36
CA GLU A 196 9.12 -7.78 0.24
C GLU A 196 8.99 -6.28 -0.12
N ASP A 197 7.84 -5.69 0.21
CA ASP A 197 7.48 -4.30 -0.15
C ASP A 197 8.25 -3.23 0.64
#